data_5f949e0e5ffdafa78b36bc7051c61005
#
_entry.id   5f949e0e5ffdafa78b36bc7051c61005
#
_cell.length_a   1.000
_cell.length_b   1.000
_cell.length_c   1.000
_cell.angle_alpha   90.00
_cell.angle_beta   90.00
_cell.angle_gamma   90.00
#
_symmetry.space_group_name_H-M   'P 1'
#
loop_
_entity.id
_entity.type
_entity.pdbx_description
1 polymer ?
#
loop_
_entity_poly.entity_id
_entity_poly.type
_entity_poly.pdbx_seq_one_letter_code
_entity_poly.pdbx_strand_id
1 'polypeptide(L)'
;ICKETQVYDPELCLCIRYVPDENGWAHSMQLRPDGKACYVAFDTAYLPTGVRWMARTGEEDSCGFCLPNTGNHKGRAYAIAHDLRKILGPHETIELKYNIAVLDPEDAKKRAAEIEKKWN
;
A
#
# COMPACT_ATOMS: atom_id res chain seq x y z
N ILE A 1 10.05 6.25 -7.95
CA ILE A 1 10.79 5.48 -6.92
C ILE A 1 11.52 6.47 -6.05
N CYS A 2 11.19 6.50 -4.75
CA CYS A 2 11.93 7.31 -3.80
C CYS A 2 13.28 6.63 -3.53
N LYS A 3 14.37 7.29 -3.92
CA LYS A 3 15.74 6.77 -3.78
C LYS A 3 16.48 7.39 -2.59
N GLU A 4 15.90 8.42 -1.98
CA GLU A 4 16.56 9.15 -0.90
C GLU A 4 16.18 8.56 0.46
N THR A 5 17.19 8.46 1.30
CA THR A 5 17.02 8.08 2.70
C THR A 5 16.57 9.30 3.49
N GLN A 6 15.37 9.24 4.05
CA GLN A 6 14.79 10.32 4.86
C GLN A 6 14.62 9.83 6.31
N VAL A 7 14.81 10.73 7.25
CA VAL A 7 14.49 10.50 8.66
C VAL A 7 13.04 10.88 8.89
N TYR A 8 12.31 10.02 9.60
CA TYR A 8 10.94 10.25 10.03
C TYR A 8 10.84 9.99 11.52
N ASP A 9 10.94 11.06 12.31
CA ASP A 9 10.87 11.02 13.76
C ASP A 9 9.78 11.99 14.24
N PRO A 10 8.76 11.55 14.95
CA PRO A 10 8.56 10.15 15.39
C PRO A 10 8.09 9.20 14.28
N GLU A 11 7.33 9.67 13.31
CA GLU A 11 6.79 8.80 12.25
C GLU A 11 6.18 9.59 11.09
N LEU A 12 6.02 8.94 9.96
CA LEU A 12 5.21 9.41 8.84
C LEU A 12 4.13 8.38 8.51
N CYS A 13 2.89 8.83 8.48
CA CYS A 13 1.77 8.01 8.02
C CYS A 13 1.09 8.65 6.81
N LEU A 14 1.12 7.96 5.69
CA LEU A 14 0.56 8.43 4.43
C LEU A 14 -0.64 7.58 4.03
N CYS A 15 -1.70 8.24 3.57
CA CYS A 15 -2.80 7.60 2.87
C CYS A 15 -2.61 7.88 1.38
N ILE A 16 -2.32 6.84 0.61
CA ILE A 16 -1.97 6.93 -0.80
C ILE A 16 -3.14 6.38 -1.62
N ARG A 17 -3.60 7.17 -2.59
CA ARG A 17 -4.52 6.69 -3.60
C ARG A 17 -3.72 6.14 -4.76
N TYR A 18 -3.80 4.85 -4.98
CA TYR A 18 -3.11 4.17 -6.06
C TYR A 18 -3.84 4.32 -7.38
N VAL A 19 -3.09 4.41 -8.46
CA VAL A 19 -3.63 4.32 -9.83
C VAL A 19 -3.75 2.84 -10.18
N PRO A 20 -4.95 2.32 -10.41
CA PRO A 20 -5.14 0.90 -10.74
C PRO A 20 -4.68 0.60 -12.18
N ASP A 21 -4.43 -0.67 -12.42
CA ASP A 21 -4.24 -1.19 -13.76
C ASP A 21 -5.58 -1.37 -14.51
N GLU A 22 -5.53 -1.91 -15.73
CA GLU A 22 -6.71 -2.16 -16.58
C GLU A 22 -7.71 -3.15 -16.00
N ASN A 23 -7.30 -3.95 -15.01
CA ASN A 23 -8.14 -4.92 -14.31
C ASN A 23 -8.62 -4.39 -12.94
N GLY A 24 -8.34 -3.12 -12.62
CA GLY A 24 -8.71 -2.50 -11.35
C GLY A 24 -7.78 -2.82 -10.18
N TRP A 25 -6.60 -3.41 -10.43
CA TRP A 25 -5.64 -3.76 -9.39
C TRP A 25 -4.60 -2.68 -9.18
N ALA A 26 -4.39 -2.33 -7.91
CA ALA A 26 -3.26 -1.51 -7.49
C ALA A 26 -2.06 -2.39 -7.12
N HIS A 27 -0.87 -1.88 -7.39
CA HIS A 27 0.38 -2.59 -7.13
C HIS A 27 1.31 -1.73 -6.29
N SER A 28 1.89 -2.32 -5.27
CA SER A 28 2.88 -1.67 -4.41
C SER A 28 4.04 -2.62 -4.15
N MET A 29 5.25 -2.08 -4.18
CA MET A 29 6.45 -2.85 -3.96
C MET A 29 7.47 -2.06 -3.15
N GLN A 30 8.12 -2.73 -2.21
CA GLN A 30 9.24 -2.20 -1.46
C GLN A 30 10.46 -3.08 -1.68
N LEU A 31 11.48 -2.50 -2.33
CA LEU A 31 12.76 -3.16 -2.53
C LEU A 31 13.57 -3.14 -1.22
N ARG A 32 14.23 -4.23 -0.93
CA ARG A 32 15.12 -4.40 0.22
C ARG A 32 16.57 -4.32 -0.22
N PRO A 33 17.50 -4.00 0.71
CA PRO A 33 18.94 -3.95 0.40
C PRO A 33 19.52 -5.29 -0.10
N ASP A 34 18.90 -6.43 0.29
CA ASP A 34 19.30 -7.76 -0.16
C ASP A 34 18.79 -8.12 -1.58
N GLY A 35 18.16 -7.18 -2.27
CA GLY A 35 17.59 -7.35 -3.59
C GLY A 35 16.20 -7.98 -3.62
N LYS A 36 15.73 -8.54 -2.52
CA LYS A 36 14.36 -9.04 -2.39
C LYS A 36 13.36 -7.89 -2.35
N ALA A 37 12.08 -8.19 -2.54
CA ALA A 37 11.02 -7.21 -2.41
C ALA A 37 9.82 -7.76 -1.63
N CYS A 38 9.20 -6.89 -0.83
CA CYS A 38 7.83 -7.09 -0.39
C CYS A 38 6.90 -6.54 -1.47
N TYR A 39 5.90 -7.32 -1.87
CA TYR A 39 4.95 -6.97 -2.91
C TYR A 39 3.53 -7.15 -2.40
N VAL A 40 2.68 -6.17 -2.69
CA VAL A 40 1.24 -6.22 -2.41
C VAL A 40 0.50 -5.74 -3.64
N ALA A 41 -0.49 -6.52 -4.08
CA ALA A 41 -1.47 -6.10 -5.07
C ALA A 41 -2.88 -6.31 -4.50
N PHE A 42 -3.80 -5.40 -4.82
CA PHE A 42 -5.15 -5.44 -4.29
C PHE A 42 -6.16 -4.84 -5.26
N ASP A 43 -7.39 -5.36 -5.20
CA ASP A 43 -8.54 -4.84 -5.94
C ASP A 43 -8.98 -3.51 -5.34
N THR A 44 -9.01 -2.45 -6.16
CA THR A 44 -9.35 -1.09 -5.73
C THR A 44 -10.86 -0.84 -5.62
N ALA A 45 -11.71 -1.77 -6.01
CA ALA A 45 -13.16 -1.60 -5.96
C ALA A 45 -13.68 -1.30 -4.54
N TYR A 46 -13.12 -1.99 -3.54
CA TYR A 46 -13.45 -1.76 -2.12
C TYR A 46 -12.31 -1.15 -1.32
N LEU A 47 -11.09 -1.24 -1.80
CA LEU A 47 -9.87 -0.77 -1.14
C LEU A 47 -9.16 0.27 -2.02
N PRO A 48 -9.73 1.49 -2.21
CA PRO A 48 -9.19 2.47 -3.17
C PRO A 48 -7.88 3.13 -2.73
N THR A 49 -7.45 2.88 -1.50
CA THR A 49 -6.26 3.50 -0.91
C THR A 49 -5.34 2.47 -0.26
N GLY A 50 -4.10 2.85 -0.04
CA GLY A 50 -3.19 2.13 0.84
C GLY A 50 -2.61 3.07 1.88
N VAL A 51 -2.52 2.61 3.11
CA VAL A 51 -1.83 3.32 4.18
C VAL A 51 -0.38 2.85 4.21
N ARG A 52 0.54 3.79 4.20
CA ARG A 52 1.96 3.55 4.41
C ARG A 52 2.40 4.28 5.68
N TRP A 53 2.90 3.51 6.62
CA TRP A 53 3.45 4.01 7.86
C TRP A 53 4.97 3.75 7.89
N MET A 54 5.72 4.73 8.32
CA MET A 54 7.18 4.65 8.43
C MET A 54 7.62 5.37 9.70
N ALA A 55 8.47 4.71 10.49
CA ALA A 55 9.23 5.32 11.56
C ALA A 55 10.71 5.08 11.26
N ARG A 56 11.49 6.13 11.19
CA ARG A 56 12.89 6.06 10.84
C ARG A 56 13.70 7.04 11.69
N THR A 57 14.11 6.57 12.85
CA THR A 57 14.75 7.39 13.87
C THR A 57 16.28 7.40 13.75
N GLY A 58 16.85 6.51 12.96
CA GLY A 58 18.29 6.30 12.84
C GLY A 58 18.83 5.18 13.74
N GLU A 59 18.11 4.79 14.79
CA GLU A 59 18.45 3.66 15.65
C GLU A 59 17.62 2.41 15.30
N GLU A 60 16.33 2.60 15.10
CA GLU A 60 15.41 1.55 14.68
C GLU A 60 14.53 2.04 13.53
N ASP A 61 14.49 1.26 12.46
CA ASP A 61 13.65 1.54 11.32
C ASP A 61 12.48 0.54 11.26
N SER A 62 11.28 1.06 11.16
CA SER A 62 10.06 0.26 11.02
C SER A 62 9.22 0.78 9.86
N CYS A 63 8.61 -0.11 9.12
CA CYS A 63 7.74 0.26 8.01
C CYS A 63 6.52 -0.68 7.95
N GLY A 64 5.35 -0.11 8.15
CA GLY A 64 4.11 -0.70 7.69
C GLY A 64 3.97 -0.42 6.21
N PHE A 65 4.38 -1.37 5.42
CA PHE A 65 4.36 -1.31 3.98
C PHE A 65 2.95 -1.25 3.45
N CYS A 66 2.47 -0.93 2.45
CA CYS A 66 1.14 -0.80 1.90
C CYS A 66 0.07 -1.63 2.62
N LEU A 67 -0.76 -0.95 3.40
CA LEU A 67 -1.93 -1.53 4.06
C LEU A 67 -3.18 -1.10 3.29
N PRO A 68 -3.77 -1.96 2.43
CA PRO A 68 -4.96 -1.62 1.67
C PRO A 68 -6.10 -1.16 2.59
N ASN A 69 -6.80 -0.09 2.21
CA ASN A 69 -7.77 0.55 3.08
C ASN A 69 -8.96 1.12 2.28
N THR A 70 -10.10 1.25 2.93
CA THR A 70 -11.31 1.83 2.34
C THR A 70 -11.26 3.37 2.26
N GLY A 71 -10.46 4.03 3.09
CA GLY A 71 -10.43 5.48 3.17
C GLY A 71 -9.08 6.02 3.65
N ASN A 72 -8.94 6.25 4.96
CA ASN A 72 -7.72 6.78 5.55
C ASN A 72 -7.49 6.25 6.97
N HIS A 73 -6.37 6.68 7.57
CA HIS A 73 -5.91 6.26 8.90
C HIS A 73 -6.39 7.16 10.05
N LYS A 74 -7.22 8.18 9.80
CA LYS A 74 -7.63 9.18 10.83
C LYS A 74 -8.75 8.71 11.76
N GLY A 75 -9.08 7.43 11.70
CA GLY A 75 -10.04 6.81 12.61
C GLY A 75 -11.51 6.94 12.18
N ARG A 76 -12.37 6.29 12.97
CA ARG A 76 -13.80 6.12 12.63
C ARG A 76 -14.57 7.44 12.55
N ALA A 77 -14.36 8.36 13.47
CA ALA A 77 -15.08 9.64 13.48
C ALA A 77 -14.80 10.44 12.19
N TYR A 78 -13.55 10.48 11.77
CA TYR A 78 -13.16 11.12 10.52
C TYR A 78 -13.78 10.42 9.31
N ALA A 79 -13.75 9.09 9.27
CA ALA A 79 -14.35 8.31 8.19
C ALA A 79 -15.87 8.54 8.06
N ILE A 80 -16.56 8.70 9.18
CA ILE A 80 -17.99 9.06 9.21
C ILE A 80 -18.22 10.45 8.62
N ALA A 81 -17.46 11.44 9.09
CA ALA A 81 -17.60 12.83 8.67
C ALA A 81 -17.30 13.08 7.17
N HIS A 82 -16.49 12.21 6.55
CA HIS A 82 -16.04 12.33 5.16
C HIS A 82 -16.60 11.24 4.23
N ASP A 83 -17.55 10.46 4.69
CA ASP A 83 -18.17 9.34 3.95
C ASP A 83 -17.16 8.34 3.36
N LEU A 84 -16.12 8.04 4.12
CA LEU A 84 -15.04 7.10 3.73
C LEU A 84 -15.24 5.68 4.24
N ARG A 85 -16.36 5.42 4.90
CA ARG A 85 -16.69 4.09 5.44
C ARG A 85 -17.44 3.25 4.40
N LYS A 86 -17.23 1.95 4.46
CA LYS A 86 -18.11 0.98 3.81
C LYS A 86 -19.11 0.45 4.84
N ILE A 87 -20.37 0.46 4.50
CA ILE A 87 -21.46 -0.04 5.35
C ILE A 87 -22.01 -1.26 4.66
N LEU A 88 -22.04 -2.39 5.39
CA LEU A 88 -22.72 -3.60 4.96
C LEU A 88 -24.13 -3.61 5.52
N GLY A 89 -25.11 -3.92 4.67
CA GLY A 89 -26.46 -4.20 5.10
C GLY A 89 -26.57 -5.55 5.83
N PRO A 90 -27.74 -5.86 6.42
CA PRO A 90 -27.98 -7.17 7.02
C PRO A 90 -27.76 -8.29 5.99
N HIS A 91 -26.97 -9.30 6.37
CA HIS A 91 -26.62 -10.45 5.52
C HIS A 91 -25.85 -10.13 4.22
N GLU A 92 -25.42 -8.89 4.03
CA GLU A 92 -24.55 -8.51 2.91
C GLU A 92 -23.12 -9.03 3.13
N THR A 93 -22.50 -9.52 2.07
CA THR A 93 -21.10 -9.99 2.06
C THR A 93 -20.32 -9.22 1.02
N ILE A 94 -19.08 -8.84 1.35
CA ILE A 94 -18.10 -8.32 0.41
C ILE A 94 -16.93 -9.28 0.29
N GLU A 95 -16.31 -9.32 -0.88
CA GLU A 95 -15.08 -10.05 -1.12
C GLU A 95 -13.95 -9.04 -1.29
N LEU A 96 -12.93 -9.12 -0.44
CA LEU A 96 -11.71 -8.31 -0.54
C LEU A 96 -10.62 -9.17 -1.14
N LYS A 97 -10.07 -8.74 -2.29
CA LYS A 97 -9.03 -9.47 -3.03
C LYS A 97 -7.70 -8.77 -2.91
N TYR A 98 -6.69 -9.50 -2.46
CA TYR A 98 -5.32 -9.03 -2.40
C TYR A 98 -4.31 -10.18 -2.52
N ASN A 99 -3.14 -9.84 -3.03
CA ASN A 99 -1.99 -10.74 -3.11
C ASN A 99 -0.84 -10.14 -2.31
N ILE A 100 -0.20 -10.95 -1.47
CA ILE A 100 0.99 -10.55 -0.72
C ILE A 100 2.08 -11.57 -1.02
N ALA A 101 3.28 -11.09 -1.38
CA ALA A 101 4.42 -11.94 -1.67
C ALA A 101 5.73 -11.31 -1.19
N VAL A 102 6.69 -12.18 -0.86
CA VAL A 102 8.10 -11.82 -0.80
C VAL A 102 8.73 -12.36 -2.07
N LEU A 103 9.21 -11.45 -2.91
CA LEU A 103 9.84 -11.78 -4.19
C LEU A 103 11.35 -11.97 -3.99
N ASP A 104 11.93 -12.95 -4.66
CA ASP A 104 13.37 -13.06 -4.76
C ASP A 104 13.98 -11.95 -5.64
N PRO A 105 15.31 -11.77 -5.70
CA PRO A 105 15.91 -10.67 -6.43
C PRO A 105 15.59 -10.63 -7.92
N GLU A 106 15.44 -11.78 -8.57
CA GLU A 106 15.14 -11.87 -10.00
C GLU A 106 13.70 -11.45 -10.27
N ASP A 107 12.74 -12.00 -9.55
CA ASP A 107 11.33 -11.65 -9.65
C ASP A 107 11.06 -10.20 -9.22
N ALA A 108 11.76 -9.72 -8.19
CA ALA A 108 11.68 -8.34 -7.74
C ALA A 108 12.12 -7.36 -8.86
N LYS A 109 13.23 -7.64 -9.52
CA LYS A 109 13.74 -6.83 -10.63
C LYS A 109 12.77 -6.83 -11.83
N LYS A 110 12.24 -7.99 -12.19
CA LYS A 110 11.25 -8.13 -13.25
C LYS A 110 9.99 -7.33 -12.95
N ARG A 111 9.43 -7.51 -11.75
CA ARG A 111 8.22 -6.80 -11.33
C ARG A 111 8.42 -5.28 -11.24
N ALA A 112 9.58 -4.82 -10.78
CA ALA A 112 9.92 -3.40 -10.77
C ALA A 112 9.89 -2.80 -12.19
N ALA A 113 10.50 -3.49 -13.16
CA ALA A 113 10.52 -3.04 -14.55
C ALA A 113 9.11 -2.99 -15.17
N GLU A 114 8.24 -3.96 -14.86
CA GLU A 114 6.84 -3.97 -15.29
C GLU A 114 6.07 -2.76 -14.74
N ILE A 115 6.23 -2.46 -13.43
CA ILE A 115 5.61 -1.31 -12.78
C ILE A 115 6.13 0.00 -13.40
N GLU A 116 7.44 0.16 -13.56
CA GLU A 116 8.02 1.36 -14.17
C GLU A 116 7.52 1.59 -15.59
N LYS A 117 7.46 0.54 -16.41
CA LYS A 117 6.95 0.64 -17.77
C LYS A 117 5.48 1.05 -17.84
N LYS A 118 4.68 0.66 -16.88
CA LYS A 118 3.23 0.89 -16.90
C LYS A 118 2.84 2.29 -16.40
N TRP A 119 3.55 2.84 -15.41
CA TRP A 119 3.18 4.11 -14.77
C TRP A 119 4.20 5.24 -14.92
N ASN A 120 5.25 5.04 -15.67
CA ASN A 120 6.18 6.07 -16.14
C ASN A 120 6.14 6.19 -17.67
#